data_c927a2a5be62ad3eaa60db50ae3da527
#
_entry.id   c927a2a5be62ad3eaa60db50ae3da527
#
_cell.length_a   1.000
_cell.length_b   1.000
_cell.length_c   1.000
_cell.angle_alpha   90.00
_cell.angle_beta   90.00
_cell.angle_gamma   90.00
#
_symmetry.space_group_name_H-M   'P 1'
#
loop_
_entity.id
_entity.type
_entity.pdbx_description
1 polymer ?
#
loop_
_entity_poly.entity_id
_entity_poly.type
_entity_poly.pdbx_seq_one_letter_code
_entity_poly.pdbx_strand_id
1 'polypeptide(L)'
;DTIVQNNDVIGEIVFLGADGNDRNSQVASIQAVVNGTPGSNDMPGALSFRTTADGAATATERMKIDTAGNVNITDGNLVVANGHGIDFSAKSGDASGMAAELFDDYEEGMWDATLTPQTSGSTTVNSDANNCQYTKIGRMVFLSGLVQVGSVSSPVGVLRMSGLPFVVANLDDYGGRTLATINIQAGAIPPNNYGMWFSEGDSFGSIYNFTSSEQPQATASNNFGGNILSLS
;
A
#
# COMPACT_ATOMS: atom_id res chain seq x y z
N ASP A 1 50.64 -0.58 -20.29
CA ASP A 1 49.54 -1.28 -19.57
C ASP A 1 48.28 -1.19 -20.39
N THR A 2 47.54 -2.29 -20.51
CA THR A 2 46.26 -2.29 -21.20
C THR A 2 45.18 -1.78 -20.25
N ILE A 3 44.40 -0.79 -20.68
CA ILE A 3 43.30 -0.27 -19.90
C ILE A 3 42.18 -1.31 -19.83
N VAL A 4 41.59 -1.48 -18.65
CA VAL A 4 40.40 -2.35 -18.45
C VAL A 4 39.20 -1.77 -19.17
N GLN A 5 38.21 -2.60 -19.46
CA GLN A 5 37.00 -2.24 -20.21
C GLN A 5 35.78 -2.27 -19.30
N ASN A 6 34.69 -1.63 -19.77
CA ASN A 6 33.41 -1.76 -19.11
C ASN A 6 32.99 -3.23 -18.96
N ASN A 7 32.49 -3.61 -17.78
CA ASN A 7 32.12 -4.95 -17.33
C ASN A 7 33.29 -5.88 -16.98
N ASP A 8 34.55 -5.41 -17.04
CA ASP A 8 35.66 -6.21 -16.52
C ASP A 8 35.55 -6.37 -15.00
N VAL A 9 35.75 -7.62 -14.52
CA VAL A 9 35.81 -7.91 -13.08
C VAL A 9 37.24 -7.63 -12.61
N ILE A 10 37.38 -6.69 -11.69
CA ILE A 10 38.69 -6.27 -11.15
C ILE A 10 39.07 -7.13 -9.94
N GLY A 11 38.07 -7.59 -9.21
CA GLY A 11 38.30 -8.49 -8.07
C GLY A 11 37.01 -9.18 -7.67
N GLU A 12 37.18 -10.37 -7.10
CA GLU A 12 36.05 -11.18 -6.68
C GLU A 12 36.39 -11.98 -5.41
N ILE A 13 35.41 -12.03 -4.51
CA ILE A 13 35.37 -12.96 -3.39
C ILE A 13 34.29 -14.00 -3.73
N VAL A 14 34.72 -15.26 -3.89
CA VAL A 14 33.83 -16.37 -4.25
C VAL A 14 33.63 -17.29 -3.04
N PHE A 15 32.36 -17.62 -2.77
CA PHE A 15 31.97 -18.61 -1.78
C PHE A 15 31.60 -19.91 -2.50
N LEU A 16 32.33 -20.97 -2.21
CA LEU A 16 32.17 -22.28 -2.84
C LEU A 16 31.61 -23.29 -1.82
N GLY A 17 30.81 -24.22 -2.30
CA GLY A 17 30.27 -25.34 -1.53
C GLY A 17 30.50 -26.68 -2.22
N ALA A 18 30.36 -27.78 -1.47
CA ALA A 18 30.28 -29.11 -2.00
C ALA A 18 28.86 -29.49 -2.32
N ASP A 19 28.57 -29.88 -3.55
CA ASP A 19 27.24 -30.28 -4.04
C ASP A 19 26.99 -31.79 -4.04
N GLY A 20 27.97 -32.56 -3.51
CA GLY A 20 27.95 -34.01 -3.51
C GLY A 20 28.73 -34.62 -4.69
N ASN A 21 29.09 -33.83 -5.71
CA ASN A 21 29.89 -34.20 -6.84
C ASN A 21 31.32 -33.63 -6.72
N ASP A 22 31.44 -32.36 -6.41
CA ASP A 22 32.71 -31.67 -6.16
C ASP A 22 32.60 -30.57 -5.07
N ARG A 23 33.66 -29.77 -4.91
CA ARG A 23 33.73 -28.68 -3.93
C ARG A 23 33.81 -27.30 -4.58
N ASN A 24 33.54 -27.20 -5.86
CA ASN A 24 33.76 -25.99 -6.65
C ASN A 24 32.44 -25.31 -7.05
N SER A 25 31.31 -25.77 -6.52
CA SER A 25 29.99 -25.19 -6.82
C SER A 25 29.85 -23.81 -6.18
N GLN A 26 29.68 -22.79 -7.01
CA GLN A 26 29.54 -21.41 -6.56
C GLN A 26 28.20 -21.19 -5.85
N VAL A 27 28.26 -20.76 -4.60
CA VAL A 27 27.10 -20.43 -3.79
C VAL A 27 26.76 -18.92 -3.92
N ALA A 28 27.79 -18.08 -3.81
CA ALA A 28 27.67 -16.62 -3.87
C ALA A 28 29.00 -15.98 -4.27
N SER A 29 28.97 -14.72 -4.69
CA SER A 29 30.18 -13.90 -4.79
C SER A 29 29.89 -12.41 -4.56
N ILE A 30 31.00 -11.69 -4.27
CA ILE A 30 31.04 -10.22 -4.24
C ILE A 30 32.08 -9.80 -5.27
N GLN A 31 31.67 -8.99 -6.25
CA GLN A 31 32.54 -8.56 -7.36
C GLN A 31 32.71 -7.05 -7.38
N ALA A 32 33.93 -6.57 -7.59
CA ALA A 32 34.22 -5.23 -8.04
C ALA A 32 34.30 -5.25 -9.58
N VAL A 33 33.47 -4.45 -10.23
CA VAL A 33 33.26 -4.47 -11.69
C VAL A 33 33.48 -3.06 -12.25
N VAL A 34 34.15 -2.96 -13.39
CA VAL A 34 34.18 -1.69 -14.13
C VAL A 34 32.80 -1.38 -14.67
N ASN A 35 32.25 -0.23 -14.31
CA ASN A 35 30.88 0.15 -14.66
C ASN A 35 30.84 1.52 -15.32
N GLY A 36 31.41 1.59 -16.51
CA GLY A 36 31.56 2.80 -17.32
C GLY A 36 32.78 2.73 -18.20
N THR A 37 33.21 3.86 -18.73
CA THR A 37 34.41 3.97 -19.58
C THR A 37 35.59 4.48 -18.76
N PRO A 38 36.59 3.63 -18.48
CA PRO A 38 37.81 4.08 -17.76
C PRO A 38 38.61 5.11 -18.53
N GLY A 39 39.30 6.01 -17.82
CA GLY A 39 40.13 7.05 -18.37
C GLY A 39 41.33 7.36 -17.48
N SER A 40 42.09 8.40 -17.84
CA SER A 40 43.25 8.84 -17.03
C SER A 40 42.75 9.38 -15.68
N ASN A 41 43.17 8.72 -14.57
CA ASN A 41 42.66 9.01 -13.20
C ASN A 41 41.15 8.87 -13.03
N ASP A 42 40.51 8.09 -13.89
CA ASP A 42 39.07 7.83 -13.87
C ASP A 42 38.83 6.32 -13.97
N MET A 43 38.28 5.72 -12.91
CA MET A 43 37.99 4.30 -12.81
C MET A 43 36.56 4.11 -12.28
N PRO A 44 35.56 4.18 -13.18
CA PRO A 44 34.17 4.01 -12.79
C PRO A 44 33.93 2.55 -12.33
N GLY A 45 33.55 2.37 -11.07
CA GLY A 45 33.39 1.06 -10.45
C GLY A 45 32.00 0.82 -9.88
N ALA A 46 31.59 -0.45 -9.86
CA ALA A 46 30.42 -0.93 -9.15
C ALA A 46 30.79 -2.10 -8.25
N LEU A 47 30.02 -2.30 -7.20
CA LEU A 47 30.08 -3.47 -6.34
C LEU A 47 28.83 -4.32 -6.55
N SER A 48 29.01 -5.57 -7.00
CA SER A 48 27.93 -6.52 -7.32
C SER A 48 27.89 -7.64 -6.29
N PHE A 49 26.70 -7.93 -5.77
CA PHE A 49 26.41 -9.04 -4.87
C PHE A 49 25.60 -10.08 -5.64
N ARG A 50 26.11 -11.32 -5.64
CA ARG A 50 25.59 -12.40 -6.48
C ARG A 50 25.29 -13.64 -5.65
N THR A 51 24.21 -14.34 -5.97
CA THR A 51 23.85 -15.63 -5.37
C THR A 51 23.40 -16.63 -6.44
N THR A 52 23.61 -17.91 -6.18
CA THR A 52 23.13 -18.99 -7.04
C THR A 52 21.72 -19.40 -6.62
N ALA A 53 20.78 -19.39 -7.55
CA ALA A 53 19.42 -19.87 -7.31
C ALA A 53 19.39 -21.39 -7.19
N ASP A 54 18.37 -21.93 -6.53
CA ASP A 54 18.12 -23.38 -6.51
C ASP A 54 17.95 -23.90 -7.94
N GLY A 55 18.65 -25.01 -8.24
CA GLY A 55 18.69 -25.60 -9.57
C GLY A 55 19.65 -24.92 -10.57
N ALA A 56 20.30 -23.82 -10.19
CA ALA A 56 21.30 -23.14 -11.07
C ALA A 56 22.74 -23.55 -10.75
N ALA A 57 23.61 -23.43 -11.76
CA ALA A 57 25.05 -23.74 -11.63
C ALA A 57 25.91 -22.48 -11.43
N THR A 58 25.38 -21.28 -11.64
CA THR A 58 26.13 -20.01 -11.60
C THR A 58 25.39 -18.93 -10.81
N ALA A 59 26.13 -18.10 -10.10
CA ALA A 59 25.60 -16.97 -9.38
C ALA A 59 25.18 -15.83 -10.33
N THR A 60 24.00 -15.27 -10.10
CA THR A 60 23.48 -14.09 -10.78
C THR A 60 23.48 -12.87 -9.85
N GLU A 61 23.58 -11.67 -10.42
CA GLU A 61 23.52 -10.43 -9.66
C GLU A 61 22.15 -10.28 -8.99
N ARG A 62 22.15 -9.97 -7.69
CA ARG A 62 20.95 -9.66 -6.90
C ARG A 62 20.88 -8.22 -6.50
N MET A 63 22.05 -7.64 -6.16
CA MET A 63 22.15 -6.25 -5.73
C MET A 63 23.45 -5.65 -6.29
N LYS A 64 23.40 -4.39 -6.64
CA LYS A 64 24.55 -3.62 -7.11
C LYS A 64 24.57 -2.22 -6.53
N ILE A 65 25.75 -1.75 -6.11
CA ILE A 65 26.04 -0.33 -5.90
C ILE A 65 26.73 0.18 -7.15
N ASP A 66 26.07 1.09 -7.88
CA ASP A 66 26.58 1.61 -9.15
C ASP A 66 27.53 2.82 -8.99
N THR A 67 28.05 3.35 -10.10
CA THR A 67 28.98 4.48 -10.14
C THR A 67 28.40 5.78 -9.61
N ALA A 68 27.07 5.93 -9.57
CA ALA A 68 26.38 7.08 -9.01
C ALA A 68 26.09 6.93 -7.50
N GLY A 69 26.43 5.74 -6.92
CA GLY A 69 26.15 5.41 -5.53
C GLY A 69 24.76 4.87 -5.27
N ASN A 70 23.97 4.60 -6.31
CA ASN A 70 22.65 4.01 -6.13
C ASN A 70 22.77 2.53 -5.76
N VAL A 71 21.89 2.08 -4.84
CA VAL A 71 21.69 0.67 -4.53
C VAL A 71 20.57 0.12 -5.41
N ASN A 72 20.92 -0.75 -6.33
CA ASN A 72 19.97 -1.39 -7.26
C ASN A 72 19.70 -2.82 -6.80
N ILE A 73 18.45 -3.17 -6.56
CA ILE A 73 17.99 -4.56 -6.41
C ILE A 73 17.67 -5.07 -7.81
N THR A 74 18.57 -5.88 -8.38
CA THR A 74 18.51 -6.31 -9.78
C THR A 74 17.53 -7.48 -9.96
N ASP A 75 17.48 -8.37 -8.96
CA ASP A 75 16.61 -9.54 -8.99
C ASP A 75 16.24 -9.93 -7.55
N GLY A 76 14.96 -9.83 -7.22
CA GLY A 76 14.40 -10.03 -5.89
C GLY A 76 13.74 -8.78 -5.33
N ASN A 77 13.35 -8.84 -4.09
CA ASN A 77 12.69 -7.75 -3.35
C ASN A 77 13.54 -7.33 -2.14
N LEU A 78 13.41 -6.06 -1.74
CA LEU A 78 13.84 -5.63 -0.41
C LEU A 78 12.77 -6.06 0.59
N VAL A 79 13.05 -7.11 1.37
CA VAL A 79 12.14 -7.61 2.40
C VAL A 79 12.57 -7.03 3.75
N VAL A 80 11.72 -6.23 4.36
CA VAL A 80 11.90 -5.69 5.71
C VAL A 80 10.97 -6.44 6.68
N ALA A 81 11.44 -6.66 7.91
CA ALA A 81 10.62 -7.30 8.94
C ALA A 81 9.48 -6.38 9.38
N ASN A 82 8.42 -6.97 9.95
CA ASN A 82 7.30 -6.20 10.51
C ASN A 82 7.79 -5.17 11.55
N GLY A 83 7.31 -3.94 11.46
CA GLY A 83 7.75 -2.81 12.28
C GLY A 83 9.10 -2.20 11.89
N HIS A 84 9.64 -2.60 10.75
CA HIS A 84 10.85 -2.02 10.14
C HIS A 84 10.51 -1.49 8.75
N GLY A 85 11.27 -0.51 8.25
CA GLY A 85 11.00 0.10 6.96
C GLY A 85 12.19 0.91 6.44
N ILE A 86 11.93 1.85 5.55
CA ILE A 86 12.93 2.80 5.07
C ILE A 86 12.87 4.05 5.93
N ASP A 87 13.98 4.36 6.60
CA ASP A 87 14.12 5.51 7.49
C ASP A 87 14.61 6.74 6.70
N PHE A 88 13.83 7.81 6.73
CA PHE A 88 14.14 9.09 6.10
C PHE A 88 14.54 10.17 7.12
N SER A 89 14.72 9.83 8.39
CA SER A 89 15.03 10.76 9.48
C SER A 89 16.36 11.52 9.34
N ALA A 90 17.25 11.04 8.45
CA ALA A 90 18.50 11.73 8.14
C ALA A 90 18.31 12.97 7.26
N LYS A 91 17.11 13.21 6.71
CA LYS A 91 16.79 14.39 5.92
C LYS A 91 16.72 15.62 6.83
N SER A 92 17.39 16.71 6.46
CA SER A 92 17.29 17.99 7.17
C SER A 92 16.12 18.83 6.65
N GLY A 93 15.50 19.63 7.51
CA GLY A 93 14.46 20.59 7.13
C GLY A 93 13.03 20.10 7.33
N ASP A 94 12.85 19.22 8.30
CA ASP A 94 11.55 18.66 8.64
C ASP A 94 10.61 19.68 9.27
N ALA A 95 9.32 19.50 9.04
CA ALA A 95 8.31 20.33 9.69
C ALA A 95 8.28 20.05 11.20
N SER A 96 8.07 21.09 12.00
CA SER A 96 7.89 20.94 13.44
C SER A 96 6.70 20.02 13.74
N GLY A 97 6.91 19.02 14.57
CA GLY A 97 5.86 18.06 14.95
C GLY A 97 5.84 16.77 14.15
N MET A 98 6.85 16.50 13.30
CA MET A 98 7.03 15.19 12.68
C MET A 98 7.15 14.10 13.76
N ALA A 99 6.30 13.08 13.68
CA ALA A 99 6.26 11.99 14.66
C ALA A 99 7.02 10.75 14.19
N ALA A 100 7.17 10.56 12.88
CA ALA A 100 7.91 9.44 12.29
C ALA A 100 8.26 9.75 10.83
N GLU A 101 9.44 9.33 10.42
CA GLU A 101 9.95 9.40 9.04
C GLU A 101 10.31 8.01 8.51
N LEU A 102 9.79 6.98 9.18
CA LEU A 102 9.94 5.60 8.80
C LEU A 102 8.77 5.19 7.88
N PHE A 103 9.09 4.77 6.66
CA PHE A 103 8.13 4.13 5.77
C PHE A 103 8.12 2.63 6.05
N ASP A 104 7.28 2.21 6.98
CA ASP A 104 7.21 0.85 7.53
C ASP A 104 5.84 0.18 7.40
N ASP A 105 4.83 0.91 6.90
CA ASP A 105 3.45 0.46 6.92
C ASP A 105 2.79 0.67 5.55
N TYR A 106 3.03 -0.28 4.64
CA TYR A 106 2.35 -0.40 3.36
C TYR A 106 1.59 -1.72 3.33
N GLU A 107 0.29 -1.62 3.07
CA GLU A 107 -0.59 -2.78 3.01
C GLU A 107 -1.67 -2.59 1.94
N GLU A 108 -1.93 -3.63 1.19
CA GLU A 108 -3.05 -3.71 0.26
C GLU A 108 -3.90 -4.91 0.60
N GLY A 109 -5.21 -4.77 0.43
CA GLY A 109 -6.11 -5.88 0.70
C GLY A 109 -7.53 -5.63 0.24
N MET A 110 -8.38 -6.56 0.62
CA MET A 110 -9.81 -6.55 0.33
C MET A 110 -10.59 -6.61 1.64
N TRP A 111 -11.81 -6.08 1.61
CA TRP A 111 -12.71 -6.11 2.74
C TRP A 111 -14.17 -6.18 2.26
N ASP A 112 -15.00 -6.86 3.04
CA ASP A 112 -16.41 -7.02 2.74
C ASP A 112 -17.22 -5.91 3.42
N ALA A 113 -17.76 -5.02 2.60
CA ALA A 113 -18.62 -3.95 3.08
C ALA A 113 -20.01 -4.47 3.47
N THR A 114 -20.50 -4.02 4.60
CA THR A 114 -21.88 -4.23 5.04
C THR A 114 -22.58 -2.92 5.29
N LEU A 115 -23.90 -2.88 5.12
CA LEU A 115 -24.72 -1.69 5.38
C LEU A 115 -25.68 -2.00 6.51
N THR A 116 -25.69 -1.11 7.53
CA THR A 116 -26.50 -1.30 8.72
C THR A 116 -27.20 -0.01 9.10
N PRO A 117 -28.54 0.01 9.23
CA PRO A 117 -29.26 1.13 9.83
C PRO A 117 -28.90 1.30 11.31
N GLN A 118 -28.71 2.54 11.75
CA GLN A 118 -28.26 2.83 13.11
C GLN A 118 -29.26 2.41 14.19
N THR A 119 -30.58 2.59 13.96
CA THR A 119 -31.59 2.47 15.01
C THR A 119 -32.41 1.19 14.89
N SER A 120 -32.99 0.91 13.73
CA SER A 120 -33.81 -0.28 13.50
C SER A 120 -33.97 -0.57 12.01
N GLY A 121 -34.56 -1.73 11.70
CA GLY A 121 -34.71 -2.20 10.34
C GLY A 121 -33.48 -2.99 9.88
N SER A 122 -33.43 -3.32 8.60
CA SER A 122 -32.32 -4.08 8.02
C SER A 122 -32.02 -3.66 6.59
N THR A 123 -30.77 -3.82 6.21
CA THR A 123 -30.31 -3.67 4.85
C THR A 123 -29.42 -4.86 4.54
N THR A 124 -29.60 -5.48 3.39
CA THR A 124 -28.67 -6.51 2.89
C THR A 124 -27.87 -5.95 1.74
N VAL A 125 -26.66 -6.44 1.59
CA VAL A 125 -25.82 -6.17 0.42
C VAL A 125 -25.75 -7.42 -0.45
N ASN A 126 -25.58 -7.24 -1.74
CA ASN A 126 -25.36 -8.33 -2.66
C ASN A 126 -23.93 -8.87 -2.47
N SER A 127 -23.80 -10.17 -2.19
CA SER A 127 -22.50 -10.83 -1.98
C SER A 127 -21.57 -10.77 -3.18
N ASP A 128 -22.10 -10.57 -4.39
CA ASP A 128 -21.32 -10.46 -5.61
C ASP A 128 -20.85 -9.00 -5.87
N ALA A 129 -21.23 -8.05 -5.00
CA ALA A 129 -20.91 -6.63 -5.14
C ALA A 129 -20.80 -5.97 -3.74
N ASN A 130 -19.92 -6.46 -2.89
CA ASN A 130 -19.59 -5.89 -1.59
C ASN A 130 -18.12 -6.04 -1.21
N ASN A 131 -17.33 -6.72 -2.05
CA ASN A 131 -15.91 -6.92 -1.82
C ASN A 131 -15.14 -5.70 -2.35
N CYS A 132 -14.71 -4.86 -1.43
CA CYS A 132 -14.01 -3.60 -1.69
C CYS A 132 -12.51 -3.77 -1.47
N GLN A 133 -11.73 -2.82 -1.97
CA GLN A 133 -10.28 -2.80 -1.88
C GLN A 133 -9.81 -1.68 -0.98
N TYR A 134 -8.65 -1.84 -0.39
CA TYR A 134 -7.95 -0.77 0.31
C TYR A 134 -6.45 -0.78 0.01
N THR A 135 -5.85 0.41 0.13
CA THR A 135 -4.40 0.59 0.20
C THR A 135 -4.10 1.46 1.42
N LYS A 136 -3.22 0.99 2.27
CA LYS A 136 -2.75 1.73 3.45
C LYS A 136 -1.30 2.14 3.24
N ILE A 137 -1.00 3.42 3.50
CA ILE A 137 0.36 3.97 3.47
C ILE A 137 0.54 4.79 4.75
N GLY A 138 1.28 4.25 5.71
CA GLY A 138 1.38 4.84 7.03
C GLY A 138 0.00 4.99 7.69
N ARG A 139 -0.42 6.23 7.94
CA ARG A 139 -1.74 6.52 8.55
C ARG A 139 -2.87 6.70 7.53
N MET A 140 -2.55 6.82 6.26
CA MET A 140 -3.54 7.07 5.21
C MET A 140 -4.11 5.77 4.69
N VAL A 141 -5.43 5.69 4.62
CA VAL A 141 -6.15 4.53 4.06
C VAL A 141 -7.00 5.02 2.90
N PHE A 142 -6.74 4.48 1.73
CA PHE A 142 -7.57 4.66 0.55
C PHE A 142 -8.55 3.49 0.47
N LEU A 143 -9.83 3.80 0.33
CA LEU A 143 -10.89 2.81 0.16
C LEU A 143 -11.48 2.95 -1.24
N SER A 144 -11.65 1.85 -1.95
CA SER A 144 -12.31 1.84 -3.25
C SER A 144 -13.19 0.60 -3.39
N GLY A 145 -14.25 0.74 -4.15
CA GLY A 145 -15.12 -0.41 -4.39
C GLY A 145 -16.54 -0.01 -4.74
N LEU A 146 -17.35 -1.05 -4.97
CA LEU A 146 -18.74 -0.93 -5.31
C LEU A 146 -19.57 -1.82 -4.40
N VAL A 147 -20.61 -1.24 -3.80
CA VAL A 147 -21.51 -1.95 -2.88
C VAL A 147 -22.93 -1.85 -3.42
N GLN A 148 -23.51 -2.99 -3.78
CA GLN A 148 -24.89 -3.05 -4.23
C GLN A 148 -25.82 -3.42 -3.09
N VAL A 149 -26.85 -2.59 -2.88
CA VAL A 149 -27.90 -2.87 -1.91
C VAL A 149 -28.85 -3.94 -2.48
N GLY A 150 -28.95 -5.07 -1.79
CA GLY A 150 -29.85 -6.15 -2.17
C GLY A 150 -31.29 -5.88 -1.76
N SER A 151 -31.53 -5.72 -0.46
CA SER A 151 -32.86 -5.43 0.07
C SER A 151 -32.83 -4.47 1.23
N VAL A 152 -33.94 -3.81 1.47
CA VAL A 152 -34.14 -2.84 2.55
C VAL A 152 -35.47 -3.13 3.24
N SER A 153 -35.48 -3.20 4.57
CA SER A 153 -36.69 -3.41 5.37
C SER A 153 -36.77 -2.39 6.50
N SER A 154 -37.61 -1.38 6.32
CA SER A 154 -37.93 -0.32 7.30
C SER A 154 -36.70 0.23 8.06
N PRO A 155 -35.66 0.68 7.39
CA PRO A 155 -34.47 1.21 8.04
C PRO A 155 -34.77 2.54 8.73
N VAL A 156 -34.22 2.70 9.92
CA VAL A 156 -34.35 3.94 10.72
C VAL A 156 -32.97 4.38 11.22
N GLY A 157 -32.73 5.67 11.19
CA GLY A 157 -31.47 6.28 11.61
C GLY A 157 -30.46 6.41 10.47
N VAL A 158 -29.22 6.73 10.81
CA VAL A 158 -28.14 6.87 9.83
C VAL A 158 -27.77 5.52 9.22
N LEU A 159 -27.60 5.47 7.91
CA LEU A 159 -27.05 4.28 7.26
C LEU A 159 -25.54 4.25 7.49
N ARG A 160 -25.05 3.15 8.04
CA ARG A 160 -23.62 2.92 8.33
C ARG A 160 -23.04 1.87 7.39
N MET A 161 -21.89 2.17 6.84
CA MET A 161 -21.07 1.19 6.13
C MET A 161 -20.04 0.63 7.11
N SER A 162 -20.12 -0.66 7.38
CA SER A 162 -19.28 -1.39 8.34
C SER A 162 -18.41 -2.42 7.63
N GLY A 163 -17.53 -3.07 8.39
CA GLY A 163 -16.56 -4.02 7.85
C GLY A 163 -15.26 -3.35 7.44
N LEU A 164 -15.03 -2.09 7.82
CA LEU A 164 -13.78 -1.38 7.51
C LEU A 164 -12.56 -2.21 7.91
N PRO A 165 -11.49 -2.21 7.09
CA PRO A 165 -10.27 -2.97 7.38
C PRO A 165 -9.52 -2.46 8.62
N PHE A 166 -9.74 -1.19 8.99
CA PHE A 166 -9.11 -0.54 10.13
C PHE A 166 -10.12 0.29 10.93
N VAL A 167 -9.85 0.43 12.21
CA VAL A 167 -10.56 1.38 13.08
C VAL A 167 -10.03 2.78 12.79
N VAL A 168 -10.92 3.76 12.74
CA VAL A 168 -10.56 5.17 12.57
C VAL A 168 -9.68 5.62 13.71
N ALA A 169 -8.53 6.20 13.42
CA ALA A 169 -7.58 6.63 14.44
C ALA A 169 -8.22 7.63 15.42
N ASN A 170 -7.97 7.42 16.71
CA ASN A 170 -8.36 8.36 17.75
C ASN A 170 -7.17 9.29 18.03
N LEU A 171 -7.21 10.48 17.45
CA LEU A 171 -6.15 11.48 17.56
C LEU A 171 -6.64 12.69 18.35
N ASP A 172 -5.72 13.48 18.85
CA ASP A 172 -6.06 14.73 19.56
C ASP A 172 -6.74 15.74 18.60
N ASP A 173 -7.60 16.58 19.15
CA ASP A 173 -8.29 17.68 18.45
C ASP A 173 -9.09 17.25 17.20
N TYR A 174 -9.68 16.05 17.25
CA TYR A 174 -10.44 15.45 16.15
C TYR A 174 -9.64 15.20 14.86
N GLY A 175 -8.33 15.07 14.97
CA GLY A 175 -7.43 14.83 13.83
C GLY A 175 -7.67 13.51 13.09
N GLY A 176 -8.37 12.55 13.70
CA GLY A 176 -8.77 11.29 13.07
C GLY A 176 -10.07 11.37 12.26
N ARG A 177 -10.85 12.47 12.37
CA ARG A 177 -12.11 12.62 11.63
C ARG A 177 -11.85 12.90 10.16
N THR A 178 -12.60 12.26 9.30
CA THR A 178 -12.50 12.46 7.85
C THR A 178 -13.85 12.28 7.15
N LEU A 179 -13.91 12.77 5.92
CA LEU A 179 -15.06 12.65 5.03
C LEU A 179 -14.59 12.04 3.72
N ALA A 180 -15.26 10.97 3.28
CA ALA A 180 -15.08 10.41 1.94
C ALA A 180 -16.27 10.74 1.05
N THR A 181 -16.04 10.90 -0.23
CA THR A 181 -17.10 11.03 -1.24
C THR A 181 -17.70 9.68 -1.56
N ILE A 182 -19.01 9.64 -1.74
CA ILE A 182 -19.75 8.48 -2.20
C ILE A 182 -20.59 8.87 -3.40
N ASN A 183 -20.49 8.10 -4.48
CA ASN A 183 -21.42 8.20 -5.59
C ASN A 183 -22.51 7.15 -5.43
N ILE A 184 -23.76 7.57 -5.53
CA ILE A 184 -24.91 6.67 -5.51
C ILE A 184 -25.49 6.63 -6.92
N GLN A 185 -25.45 5.44 -7.51
CA GLN A 185 -25.89 5.21 -8.88
C GLN A 185 -27.23 4.45 -8.87
N ALA A 186 -28.15 4.95 -9.66
CA ALA A 186 -29.46 4.37 -10.02
C ALA A 186 -30.54 4.35 -8.90
N GLY A 187 -31.80 4.43 -9.31
CA GLY A 187 -32.97 4.35 -8.48
C GLY A 187 -33.64 5.69 -8.18
N ALA A 188 -34.56 5.68 -7.25
CA ALA A 188 -35.40 6.84 -6.90
C ALA A 188 -34.71 7.84 -5.95
N ILE A 189 -33.40 7.75 -5.78
CA ILE A 189 -32.65 8.68 -4.92
C ILE A 189 -32.33 9.94 -5.73
N PRO A 190 -32.72 11.14 -5.24
CA PRO A 190 -32.36 12.39 -5.90
C PRO A 190 -30.84 12.51 -6.04
N PRO A 191 -30.32 13.12 -7.10
CA PRO A 191 -28.91 13.42 -7.26
C PRO A 191 -28.51 14.47 -6.20
N ASN A 192 -28.07 14.02 -5.05
CA ASN A 192 -27.59 14.83 -3.94
C ASN A 192 -26.12 14.52 -3.68
N ASN A 193 -25.43 15.44 -3.02
CA ASN A 193 -24.07 15.21 -2.57
C ASN A 193 -24.08 14.29 -1.35
N TYR A 194 -23.72 13.04 -1.54
CA TYR A 194 -23.54 12.10 -0.45
C TYR A 194 -22.08 12.01 -0.03
N GLY A 195 -21.86 11.89 1.27
CA GLY A 195 -20.55 11.65 1.82
C GLY A 195 -20.61 10.65 2.95
N MET A 196 -19.50 10.03 3.23
CA MET A 196 -19.33 9.12 4.35
C MET A 196 -18.45 9.78 5.41
N TRP A 197 -19.02 10.02 6.57
CA TRP A 197 -18.35 10.60 7.72
C TRP A 197 -17.75 9.51 8.59
N PHE A 198 -16.48 9.66 8.89
CA PHE A 198 -15.75 8.78 9.81
C PHE A 198 -15.44 9.54 11.09
N SER A 199 -15.85 8.97 12.23
CA SER A 199 -15.52 9.51 13.55
C SER A 199 -14.42 8.67 14.19
N GLU A 200 -13.65 9.31 15.06
CA GLU A 200 -12.57 8.67 15.79
C GLU A 200 -13.05 7.49 16.62
N GLY A 201 -12.29 6.39 16.56
CA GLY A 201 -12.59 5.15 17.25
C GLY A 201 -13.67 4.30 16.59
N ASP A 202 -14.32 4.76 15.53
CA ASP A 202 -15.36 4.00 14.83
C ASP A 202 -14.74 2.95 13.88
N SER A 203 -15.42 1.82 13.74
CA SER A 203 -15.16 0.77 12.74
C SER A 203 -16.14 0.83 11.57
N PHE A 204 -16.80 1.98 11.37
CA PHE A 204 -17.78 2.20 10.32
C PHE A 204 -17.74 3.66 9.84
N GLY A 205 -18.24 3.90 8.62
CA GLY A 205 -18.52 5.22 8.11
C GLY A 205 -20.02 5.49 8.08
N SER A 206 -20.46 6.66 8.51
CA SER A 206 -21.86 7.10 8.52
C SER A 206 -22.18 7.88 7.24
N ILE A 207 -23.23 7.48 6.53
CA ILE A 207 -23.61 8.08 5.24
C ILE A 207 -24.57 9.23 5.48
N TYR A 208 -24.18 10.40 4.99
CA TYR A 208 -24.95 11.63 5.08
C TYR A 208 -25.22 12.22 3.70
N ASN A 209 -26.37 12.91 3.61
CA ASN A 209 -26.70 13.75 2.48
C ASN A 209 -26.34 15.20 2.83
N PHE A 210 -25.49 15.82 2.02
CA PHE A 210 -25.07 17.22 2.17
C PHE A 210 -25.91 18.09 1.24
N THR A 211 -27.05 18.58 1.72
CA THR A 211 -27.85 19.56 0.99
C THR A 211 -27.38 20.97 1.34
N SER A 212 -27.55 21.92 0.42
CA SER A 212 -26.91 23.24 0.43
C SER A 212 -27.37 24.19 1.57
N SER A 213 -28.23 23.80 2.47
CA SER A 213 -28.85 24.72 3.44
C SER A 213 -28.97 24.21 4.88
N GLU A 214 -28.61 22.97 5.18
CA GLU A 214 -28.81 22.43 6.53
C GLU A 214 -27.69 21.48 6.94
N GLN A 215 -27.69 21.10 8.21
CA GLN A 215 -26.79 20.06 8.76
C GLN A 215 -26.88 18.75 7.94
N PRO A 216 -25.80 17.96 7.85
CA PRO A 216 -25.81 16.69 7.16
C PRO A 216 -27.00 15.84 7.61
N GLN A 217 -27.88 15.49 6.68
CA GLN A 217 -29.08 14.71 6.99
C GLN A 217 -28.77 13.22 7.01
N ALA A 218 -29.26 12.54 8.04
CA ALA A 218 -29.15 11.09 8.14
C ALA A 218 -29.80 10.41 6.93
N THR A 219 -29.07 9.50 6.31
CA THR A 219 -29.55 8.78 5.15
C THR A 219 -29.89 7.34 5.55
N ALA A 220 -31.15 7.13 5.93
CA ALA A 220 -31.74 5.81 6.01
C ALA A 220 -33.04 5.86 5.23
N SER A 221 -33.05 5.32 4.05
CA SER A 221 -34.21 5.41 3.17
C SER A 221 -34.59 4.05 2.62
N ASN A 222 -35.89 3.77 2.60
CA ASN A 222 -36.46 2.61 1.92
C ASN A 222 -36.17 2.60 0.40
N ASN A 223 -35.66 3.71 -0.14
CA ASN A 223 -35.39 3.86 -1.58
C ASN A 223 -33.99 3.34 -1.99
N PHE A 224 -33.19 2.81 -1.06
CA PHE A 224 -31.84 2.29 -1.37
C PHE A 224 -31.85 0.89 -2.00
N GLY A 225 -32.96 0.16 -1.99
CA GLY A 225 -33.03 -1.17 -2.60
C GLY A 225 -32.64 -1.16 -4.08
N GLY A 226 -31.68 -1.99 -4.44
CA GLY A 226 -31.14 -2.09 -5.81
C GLY A 226 -30.14 -1.02 -6.22
N ASN A 227 -29.83 -0.05 -5.34
CA ASN A 227 -28.86 1.01 -5.62
C ASN A 227 -27.42 0.54 -5.45
N ILE A 228 -26.53 1.21 -6.15
CA ILE A 228 -25.09 0.96 -6.13
C ILE A 228 -24.41 2.16 -5.47
N LEU A 229 -23.61 1.89 -4.43
CA LEU A 229 -22.72 2.86 -3.80
C LEU A 229 -21.29 2.62 -4.29
N SER A 230 -20.67 3.64 -4.86
CA SER A 230 -19.27 3.59 -5.28
C SER A 230 -18.42 4.46 -4.35
N LEU A 231 -17.35 3.88 -3.87
CA LEU A 231 -16.28 4.52 -3.11
C LEU A 231 -15.11 4.81 -4.06
N SER A 232 -14.56 6.01 -4.00
CA SER A 232 -13.37 6.40 -4.78
C SER A 232 -12.58 7.49 -4.07
#